data_a0a4fb9ee76924f39c6f3dd1664fa41d
#
_entry.id   a0a4fb9ee76924f39c6f3dd1664fa41d
#
_cell.length_a   1.000
_cell.length_b   1.000
_cell.length_c   1.000
_cell.angle_alpha   90.00
_cell.angle_beta   90.00
_cell.angle_gamma   90.00
#
_symmetry.space_group_name_H-M   'P 1'
#
loop_
_entity.id
_entity.type
_entity.pdbx_description
1 polymer ?
#
loop_
_entity_poly.entity_id
_entity_poly.type
_entity_poly.pdbx_seq_one_letter_code
_entity_poly.pdbx_strand_id
1 'polypeptide(L)'
;MSTYPNHASNHERLSNTYSYYQPNPDAKHSPYPPNATLKDPDYSTCLPGNCNSLGLRLLDTRDTVIYGAGLYSFFNNYDTSCSAANSTEDCQSEVFKLEGQNGGLVVYTLSTVGTENMVVREGESLARADDNKATFADTISVFDLDG
;
A
#
# COMPACT_ATOMS: atom_id res chain seq x y z
N MET A 1 -21.69 -29.21 5.42
CA MET A 1 -20.23 -29.13 5.57
C MET A 1 -19.93 -27.64 5.65
N SER A 2 -19.59 -27.16 6.82
CA SER A 2 -19.27 -25.75 7.05
C SER A 2 -17.80 -25.57 6.70
N THR A 3 -17.52 -24.85 5.64
CA THR A 3 -16.16 -24.42 5.33
C THR A 3 -15.86 -23.20 6.19
N TYR A 4 -15.07 -23.38 7.22
CA TYR A 4 -14.51 -22.26 7.98
C TYR A 4 -13.62 -21.43 7.05
N PRO A 5 -13.82 -20.12 6.96
CA PRO A 5 -12.89 -19.26 6.25
C PRO A 5 -11.53 -19.33 6.95
N ASN A 6 -10.49 -19.45 6.17
CA ASN A 6 -9.11 -19.42 6.66
C ASN A 6 -8.85 -18.06 7.30
N HIS A 7 -8.66 -18.03 8.60
CA HIS A 7 -8.09 -16.88 9.29
C HIS A 7 -6.63 -16.75 8.86
N ALA A 8 -6.37 -15.87 7.92
CA ALA A 8 -5.00 -15.51 7.58
C ALA A 8 -4.54 -14.42 8.55
N SER A 9 -3.85 -14.80 9.59
CA SER A 9 -3.09 -13.84 10.39
C SER A 9 -1.77 -13.55 9.67
N ASN A 10 -1.67 -12.40 9.03
CA ASN A 10 -0.45 -11.98 8.38
C ASN A 10 0.37 -11.14 9.37
N HIS A 11 1.54 -11.63 9.74
CA HIS A 11 2.56 -10.84 10.40
C HIS A 11 3.37 -10.13 9.33
N GLU A 12 2.99 -8.89 9.04
CA GLU A 12 3.78 -8.07 8.14
C GLU A 12 5.03 -7.56 8.84
N ARG A 13 6.14 -7.70 8.17
CA ARG A 13 7.39 -7.05 8.51
C ARG A 13 7.52 -5.77 7.71
N LEU A 14 8.54 -4.99 8.03
CA LEU A 14 8.95 -3.85 7.25
C LEU A 14 9.00 -4.20 5.75
N SER A 15 8.22 -3.51 4.96
CA SER A 15 8.20 -3.66 3.51
C SER A 15 8.58 -2.35 2.85
N ASN A 16 9.55 -2.39 1.97
CA ASN A 16 9.90 -1.26 1.13
C ASN A 16 9.22 -1.43 -0.23
N THR A 17 8.57 -0.39 -0.67
CA THR A 17 8.00 -0.35 -2.01
C THR A 17 8.99 0.30 -2.97
N TYR A 18 9.20 -0.34 -4.10
CA TYR A 18 10.04 0.16 -5.17
C TYR A 18 9.31 0.04 -6.49
N SER A 19 9.65 0.90 -7.42
CA SER A 19 9.30 0.65 -8.81
C SER A 19 9.99 -0.61 -9.31
N TYR A 20 9.43 -1.25 -10.30
CA TYR A 20 10.06 -2.44 -10.91
C TYR A 20 11.42 -2.11 -11.49
N TYR A 21 11.60 -0.89 -11.95
CA TYR A 21 12.85 -0.42 -12.54
C TYR A 21 13.21 0.94 -11.97
N GLN A 22 14.46 1.04 -11.58
CA GLN A 22 15.10 2.32 -11.32
C GLN A 22 16.17 2.56 -12.39
N PRO A 23 16.42 3.80 -12.75
CA PRO A 23 15.94 5.07 -12.20
C PRO A 23 14.55 5.51 -12.67
N ASN A 24 13.92 4.76 -13.52
CA ASN A 24 12.64 5.15 -14.10
C ASN A 24 11.52 4.25 -13.56
N PRO A 25 10.77 4.71 -12.55
CA PRO A 25 9.69 3.94 -11.95
C PRO A 25 8.49 3.86 -12.91
N ASP A 26 8.56 2.97 -13.86
CA ASP A 26 7.49 2.69 -14.81
C ASP A 26 7.17 1.19 -14.81
N ALA A 27 6.07 0.84 -14.16
CA ALA A 27 5.61 -0.54 -14.06
C ALA A 27 5.32 -1.19 -15.41
N LYS A 28 5.15 -0.41 -16.48
CA LYS A 28 5.02 -0.94 -17.85
C LYS A 28 6.24 -1.72 -18.31
N HIS A 29 7.39 -1.45 -17.74
CA HIS A 29 8.64 -2.15 -18.04
C HIS A 29 8.90 -3.33 -17.11
N SER A 30 7.92 -3.78 -16.33
CA SER A 30 8.04 -4.99 -15.53
C SER A 30 8.52 -6.17 -16.39
N PRO A 31 9.49 -6.97 -15.92
CA PRO A 31 9.96 -8.16 -16.63
C PRO A 31 8.85 -9.22 -16.76
N TYR A 32 7.84 -9.13 -15.93
CA TYR A 32 6.69 -10.02 -15.94
C TYR A 32 5.43 -9.23 -16.24
N PRO A 33 4.74 -9.51 -17.34
CA PRO A 33 3.46 -8.87 -17.64
C PRO A 33 2.43 -9.25 -16.55
N PRO A 34 1.50 -8.34 -16.23
CA PRO A 34 0.41 -8.65 -15.31
C PRO A 34 -0.37 -9.88 -15.77
N ASN A 35 -0.66 -10.78 -14.85
CA ASN A 35 -1.44 -11.97 -15.12
C ASN A 35 -2.89 -11.77 -14.67
N ALA A 36 -3.78 -11.54 -15.62
CA ALA A 36 -5.20 -11.32 -15.36
C ALA A 36 -5.87 -12.50 -14.61
N THR A 37 -5.39 -13.73 -14.81
CA THR A 37 -5.92 -14.91 -14.08
C THR A 37 -5.60 -14.84 -12.59
N LEU A 38 -4.45 -14.27 -12.23
CA LEU A 38 -4.05 -14.03 -10.84
C LEU A 38 -4.58 -12.69 -10.31
N LYS A 39 -5.34 -11.97 -11.13
CA LYS A 39 -5.84 -10.62 -10.80
C LYS A 39 -4.71 -9.66 -10.43
N ASP A 40 -3.57 -9.76 -11.11
CA ASP A 40 -2.48 -8.82 -10.90
C ASP A 40 -2.93 -7.38 -11.20
N PRO A 41 -2.40 -6.37 -10.50
CA PRO A 41 -2.69 -4.98 -10.80
C PRO A 41 -2.30 -4.63 -12.23
N ASP A 42 -3.16 -3.89 -12.92
CA ASP A 42 -2.86 -3.36 -14.26
C ASP A 42 -2.28 -1.95 -14.14
N TYR A 43 -0.99 -1.83 -14.38
CA TYR A 43 -0.27 -0.55 -14.37
C TYR A 43 -0.21 0.13 -15.75
N SER A 44 -0.93 -0.38 -16.75
CA SER A 44 -0.89 0.16 -18.13
C SER A 44 -1.38 1.61 -18.23
N THR A 45 -2.22 2.02 -17.29
CA THR A 45 -2.79 3.38 -17.20
C THR A 45 -2.04 4.31 -16.27
N CYS A 46 -1.02 3.82 -15.58
CA CYS A 46 -0.23 4.65 -14.69
C CYS A 46 0.47 5.80 -15.42
N LEU A 47 0.48 6.95 -14.79
CA LEU A 47 1.30 8.07 -15.27
C LEU A 47 2.78 7.79 -14.96
N PRO A 48 3.70 8.18 -15.86
CA PRO A 48 5.13 8.08 -15.59
C PRO A 48 5.50 8.77 -14.27
N GLY A 49 6.26 8.08 -13.44
CA GLY A 49 6.69 8.58 -12.14
C GLY A 49 5.80 8.20 -10.95
N ASN A 50 4.58 7.67 -11.17
CA ASN A 50 3.64 7.34 -10.09
C ASN A 50 3.29 5.84 -10.02
N CYS A 51 4.03 5.00 -10.73
CA CYS A 51 3.76 3.57 -10.87
C CYS A 51 4.68 2.71 -9.99
N ASN A 52 4.73 2.95 -8.71
CA ASN A 52 5.40 2.07 -7.78
C ASN A 52 4.52 0.85 -7.46
N SER A 53 5.17 -0.24 -7.12
CA SER A 53 4.45 -1.43 -6.63
C SER A 53 3.74 -1.12 -5.31
N LEU A 54 2.58 -1.72 -5.11
CA LEU A 54 1.89 -1.65 -3.82
C LEU A 54 2.69 -2.37 -2.74
N GLY A 55 2.73 -1.80 -1.54
CA GLY A 55 3.29 -2.46 -0.38
C GLY A 55 2.39 -3.60 0.11
N LEU A 56 1.08 -3.37 0.08
CA LEU A 56 0.08 -4.36 0.42
C LEU A 56 -1.17 -4.19 -0.46
N ARG A 57 -1.73 -5.30 -0.89
CA ARG A 57 -3.00 -5.34 -1.62
C ARG A 57 -3.88 -6.45 -1.06
N LEU A 58 -5.09 -6.11 -0.67
CA LEU A 58 -6.10 -7.06 -0.25
C LEU A 58 -7.24 -7.05 -1.28
N LEU A 59 -7.56 -8.23 -1.80
CA LEU A 59 -8.59 -8.43 -2.81
C LEU A 59 -9.61 -9.45 -2.32
N ASP A 60 -10.87 -9.05 -2.17
CA ASP A 60 -11.97 -9.91 -1.74
C ASP A 60 -11.65 -10.65 -0.42
N THR A 61 -11.18 -9.95 0.60
CA THR A 61 -10.78 -10.54 1.88
C THR A 61 -11.84 -10.36 2.96
N ARG A 62 -11.86 -11.28 3.93
CA ARG A 62 -12.75 -11.22 5.10
C ARG A 62 -12.02 -11.66 6.35
N ASP A 63 -12.44 -11.10 7.49
CA ASP A 63 -11.96 -11.50 8.82
C ASP A 63 -10.42 -11.51 8.90
N THR A 64 -9.80 -10.43 8.41
CA THR A 64 -8.35 -10.29 8.31
C THR A 64 -7.83 -9.41 9.42
N VAL A 65 -6.83 -9.89 10.14
CA VAL A 65 -6.13 -9.11 11.17
C VAL A 65 -4.65 -9.02 10.83
N ILE A 66 -4.13 -7.80 10.82
CA ILE A 66 -2.72 -7.51 10.56
C ILE A 66 -2.12 -6.87 11.81
N TYR A 67 -1.00 -7.41 12.27
CA TYR A 67 -0.26 -6.88 13.41
C TYR A 67 1.08 -6.31 12.96
N GLY A 68 1.22 -4.99 13.00
CA GLY A 68 2.47 -4.30 12.68
C GLY A 68 2.80 -4.32 11.19
N ALA A 69 2.24 -3.38 10.42
CA ALA A 69 2.58 -3.17 9.03
C ALA A 69 3.43 -1.90 8.89
N GLY A 70 4.63 -2.02 8.31
CA GLY A 70 5.48 -0.90 7.91
C GLY A 70 5.63 -0.90 6.39
N LEU A 71 5.03 0.06 5.70
CA LEU A 71 5.02 0.15 4.25
C LEU A 71 5.71 1.46 3.83
N TYR A 72 6.90 1.34 3.26
CA TYR A 72 7.77 2.49 3.04
C TYR A 72 8.09 2.66 1.57
N SER A 73 7.96 3.90 1.10
CA SER A 73 8.36 4.35 -0.23
C SER A 73 9.33 5.51 -0.06
N PHE A 74 10.62 5.26 -0.32
CA PHE A 74 11.66 6.25 -0.07
C PHE A 74 12.11 7.00 -1.30
N PHE A 75 11.77 6.53 -2.50
CA PHE A 75 12.34 7.00 -3.73
C PHE A 75 11.28 7.30 -4.78
N ASN A 76 11.50 8.39 -5.49
CA ASN A 76 10.92 8.60 -6.79
C ASN A 76 12.07 8.85 -7.76
N ASN A 77 12.34 7.88 -8.66
CA ASN A 77 13.41 7.95 -9.67
C ASN A 77 14.80 8.29 -9.06
N TYR A 78 15.21 7.55 -8.01
CA TYR A 78 16.44 7.79 -7.20
C TYR A 78 16.44 9.08 -6.35
N ASP A 79 15.46 9.92 -6.49
CA ASP A 79 15.29 11.10 -5.66
C ASP A 79 14.55 10.74 -4.36
N THR A 80 15.08 11.16 -3.22
CA THR A 80 14.51 10.92 -1.89
C THR A 80 13.81 12.17 -1.33
N SER A 81 13.75 13.25 -2.08
CA SER A 81 13.12 14.50 -1.63
C SER A 81 11.64 14.31 -1.31
N CYS A 82 10.99 13.38 -1.99
CA CYS A 82 9.59 13.03 -1.77
C CYS A 82 9.30 12.43 -0.38
N SER A 83 10.31 11.86 0.29
CA SER A 83 10.18 11.28 1.64
C SER A 83 10.96 12.04 2.71
N ALA A 84 11.53 13.20 2.37
CA ALA A 84 12.27 14.01 3.33
C ALA A 84 11.34 14.59 4.40
N ALA A 85 11.88 14.87 5.57
CA ALA A 85 11.14 15.56 6.63
C ALA A 85 10.57 16.90 6.11
N ASN A 86 9.29 17.10 6.29
CA ASN A 86 8.51 18.25 5.76
C ASN A 86 8.30 18.23 4.22
N SER A 87 8.49 17.09 3.56
CA SER A 87 8.10 16.92 2.17
C SER A 87 6.59 16.66 2.05
N THR A 88 6.12 16.52 0.79
CA THR A 88 4.73 16.19 0.49
C THR A 88 4.39 14.70 0.68
N GLU A 89 5.38 13.86 1.05
CA GLU A 89 5.22 12.40 1.19
C GLU A 89 4.66 11.73 -0.08
N ASP A 90 5.08 12.21 -1.25
CA ASP A 90 4.52 11.86 -2.54
C ASP A 90 5.44 11.00 -3.42
N CYS A 91 6.32 10.19 -2.81
CA CYS A 91 7.07 9.18 -3.57
C CYS A 91 6.13 8.20 -4.29
N GLN A 92 4.96 8.01 -3.70
CA GLN A 92 3.95 7.09 -4.17
C GLN A 92 2.54 7.60 -3.78
N SER A 93 1.57 7.46 -4.67
CA SER A 93 0.21 7.93 -4.41
C SER A 93 -0.54 7.06 -3.39
N GLU A 94 -0.35 5.76 -3.43
CA GLU A 94 -0.99 4.78 -2.55
C GLU A 94 -0.08 3.60 -2.25
N VAL A 95 -0.07 3.09 -1.04
CA VAL A 95 0.81 1.99 -0.62
C VAL A 95 0.05 0.75 -0.17
N PHE A 96 -1.14 0.93 0.42
CA PHE A 96 -2.03 -0.14 0.82
C PHE A 96 -3.38 -0.01 0.12
N LYS A 97 -3.74 -1.01 -0.67
CA LYS A 97 -4.96 -0.99 -1.50
C LYS A 97 -5.92 -2.10 -1.13
N LEU A 98 -7.18 -1.71 -0.98
CA LEU A 98 -8.31 -2.61 -0.82
C LEU A 98 -9.11 -2.63 -2.11
N GLU A 99 -9.37 -3.82 -2.64
CA GLU A 99 -10.15 -4.02 -3.86
C GLU A 99 -11.22 -5.09 -3.66
N GLY A 100 -12.35 -4.90 -4.32
CA GLY A 100 -13.49 -5.80 -4.21
C GLY A 100 -14.16 -5.75 -2.84
N GLN A 101 -14.70 -6.88 -2.40
CA GLN A 101 -15.42 -6.96 -1.14
C GLN A 101 -14.47 -7.31 0.01
N ASN A 102 -14.17 -6.32 0.83
CA ASN A 102 -13.39 -6.51 2.05
C ASN A 102 -14.29 -6.24 3.26
N GLY A 103 -14.16 -7.05 4.31
CA GLY A 103 -14.89 -6.86 5.55
C GLY A 103 -14.16 -7.53 6.72
N GLY A 104 -14.37 -7.05 7.93
CA GLY A 104 -13.69 -7.55 9.12
C GLY A 104 -12.18 -7.34 9.10
N LEU A 105 -11.70 -6.28 8.43
CA LEU A 105 -10.28 -5.96 8.40
C LEU A 105 -9.91 -5.07 9.57
N VAL A 106 -8.99 -5.53 10.38
CA VAL A 106 -8.38 -4.74 11.45
C VAL A 106 -6.87 -4.74 11.29
N VAL A 107 -6.27 -3.56 11.29
CA VAL A 107 -4.81 -3.38 11.25
C VAL A 107 -4.35 -2.70 12.52
N TYR A 108 -3.56 -3.41 13.32
CA TYR A 108 -2.91 -2.84 14.51
C TYR A 108 -1.53 -2.34 14.11
N THR A 109 -1.33 -1.03 14.24
CA THR A 109 -0.09 -0.32 13.91
C THR A 109 0.26 -0.42 12.42
N LEU A 110 -0.31 0.48 11.64
CA LEU A 110 0.12 0.76 10.28
C LEU A 110 1.04 1.99 10.29
N SER A 111 2.26 1.83 9.82
CA SER A 111 3.21 2.92 9.64
C SER A 111 3.62 3.05 8.18
N THR A 112 3.62 4.27 7.66
CA THR A 112 4.01 4.54 6.26
C THR A 112 5.02 5.67 6.18
N VAL A 113 5.81 5.68 5.11
CA VAL A 113 6.70 6.80 4.75
C VAL A 113 6.63 6.98 3.24
N GLY A 114 6.54 8.24 2.80
CA GLY A 114 6.61 8.59 1.38
C GLY A 114 5.39 8.19 0.57
N THR A 115 4.23 8.09 1.18
CA THR A 115 2.97 7.86 0.48
C THR A 115 1.94 8.93 0.83
N GLU A 116 1.23 9.42 -0.15
CA GLU A 116 0.15 10.38 0.08
C GLU A 116 -1.04 9.73 0.79
N ASN A 117 -1.41 8.53 0.35
CA ASN A 117 -2.54 7.79 0.91
C ASN A 117 -2.06 6.48 1.54
N MET A 118 -2.29 6.36 2.84
CA MET A 118 -1.89 5.19 3.62
C MET A 118 -2.76 3.97 3.29
N VAL A 119 -4.07 4.19 3.14
CA VAL A 119 -5.05 3.15 2.78
C VAL A 119 -6.01 3.71 1.75
N VAL A 120 -6.20 2.97 0.65
CA VAL A 120 -7.13 3.32 -0.44
C VAL A 120 -8.07 2.15 -0.71
N ARG A 121 -9.34 2.44 -0.92
CA ARG A 121 -10.36 1.49 -1.35
C ARG A 121 -11.06 2.01 -2.60
N GLU A 122 -11.00 1.24 -3.70
CA GLU A 122 -11.67 1.59 -4.97
C GLU A 122 -11.38 3.03 -5.45
N GLY A 123 -10.17 3.54 -5.19
CA GLY A 123 -9.75 4.88 -5.55
C GLY A 123 -10.13 5.97 -4.52
N GLU A 124 -10.82 5.62 -3.46
CA GLU A 124 -11.13 6.53 -2.35
C GLU A 124 -10.07 6.37 -1.24
N SER A 125 -9.54 7.49 -0.76
CA SER A 125 -8.62 7.50 0.38
C SER A 125 -9.38 7.30 1.68
N LEU A 126 -9.12 6.20 2.37
CA LEU A 126 -9.66 5.91 3.71
C LEU A 126 -8.76 6.47 4.81
N ALA A 127 -7.49 6.64 4.55
CA ALA A 127 -6.53 7.23 5.47
C ALA A 127 -5.41 7.93 4.70
N ARG A 128 -5.15 9.19 5.05
CA ARG A 128 -4.11 10.00 4.46
C ARG A 128 -2.92 10.13 5.40
N ALA A 129 -1.72 10.22 4.83
CA ALA A 129 -0.51 10.48 5.58
C ALA A 129 -0.59 11.82 6.34
N ASP A 130 -1.09 12.86 5.70
CA ASP A 130 -1.20 14.20 6.29
C ASP A 130 -2.06 14.26 7.57
N ASP A 131 -3.07 13.38 7.69
CA ASP A 131 -3.94 13.31 8.86
C ASP A 131 -3.35 12.46 9.98
N ASN A 132 -2.23 11.74 9.72
CA ASN A 132 -1.65 10.74 10.62
C ASN A 132 -0.15 10.97 10.88
N LYS A 133 0.31 12.21 10.76
CA LYS A 133 1.71 12.59 10.94
C LYS A 133 2.25 12.20 12.31
N ALA A 134 3.42 11.56 12.32
CA ALA A 134 4.18 11.27 13.52
C ALA A 134 5.67 11.59 13.31
N THR A 135 6.50 11.36 14.32
CA THR A 135 7.89 11.86 14.31
C THR A 135 8.77 11.20 13.25
N PHE A 136 8.56 9.93 12.96
CA PHE A 136 9.40 9.15 12.05
C PHE A 136 8.63 8.62 10.84
N ALA A 137 7.42 8.20 11.04
CA ALA A 137 6.56 7.63 10.01
C ALA A 137 5.12 8.02 10.32
N ASP A 138 4.30 8.24 9.30
CA ASP A 138 2.88 8.45 9.50
C ASP A 138 2.28 7.17 10.07
N THR A 139 1.51 7.28 11.15
CA THR A 139 1.14 6.10 11.93
C THR A 139 -0.31 6.12 12.38
N ILE A 140 -0.99 5.02 12.08
CA ILE A 140 -2.32 4.71 12.62
C ILE A 140 -2.17 3.58 13.63
N SER A 141 -2.62 3.80 14.85
CA SER A 141 -2.54 2.78 15.91
C SER A 141 -3.48 1.62 15.66
N VAL A 142 -4.70 1.91 15.24
CA VAL A 142 -5.70 0.91 14.84
C VAL A 142 -6.47 1.45 13.65
N PHE A 143 -6.49 0.70 12.56
CA PHE A 143 -7.39 0.90 11.43
C PHE A 143 -8.41 -0.23 11.44
N ASP A 144 -9.67 0.11 11.53
CA ASP A 144 -10.80 -0.82 11.49
C ASP A 144 -11.70 -0.41 10.32
N LEU A 145 -11.86 -1.30 9.35
CA LEU A 145 -12.61 -0.99 8.14
C LEU A 145 -14.11 -0.85 8.37
N ASP A 146 -14.61 -1.57 9.37
CA ASP A 146 -16.04 -1.65 9.67
C ASP A 146 -16.43 -0.88 10.96
N GLY A 147 -15.47 -0.18 11.57
CA GLY A 147 -15.56 0.52 12.86
C GLY A 147 -16.15 1.93 12.80
#